data_905b8060a462284e781641d2a12cf30d
#
_entry.id   905b8060a462284e781641d2a12cf30d
#
_cell.length_a   1.000
_cell.length_b   1.000
_cell.length_c   1.000
_cell.angle_alpha   90.00
_cell.angle_beta   90.00
_cell.angle_gamma   90.00
#
_symmetry.space_group_name_H-M   'P 1'
#
loop_
_entity.id
_entity.type
_entity.pdbx_description
1 polymer ?
#
loop_
_entity_poly.entity_id
_entity_poly.type
_entity_poly.pdbx_seq_one_letter_code
_entity_poly.pdbx_strand_id
1 'polypeptide(L)'
;MPFQIKDLHKAYLKFHEFRKNSNYSFHERFIFPYICGTYFGYRKVDVLRVVAIAKSISPNPKYLDVGCGYGDFLEKIREFIPDAIGIEKDGGIFYEFNRVKPDYVHIRDVSLDLNQKYDVIFVGWMDPGVDFRKAVAKSTDVIITTLDQGISLAAEFEEFGFRRIAWWRTPSWIDVNYEIMNKYYTSLTNEIKEELSKLRSAHTIWYVYTKENLSSTVDWALKLWMKKETQLSLEDEKYNFEQLLDECGYHYNEELSVLTSVKKALWQVSFE
;
A
#
# COMPACT_ATOMS: atom_id res chain seq x y z
N MET A 1 0.66 -2.71 9.06
CA MET A 1 0.27 -3.44 10.26
C MET A 1 1.41 -3.38 11.22
N PRO A 2 1.34 -2.70 12.37
CA PRO A 2 2.18 -3.15 13.45
C PRO A 2 1.55 -4.46 13.89
N PHE A 3 2.22 -5.55 13.59
CA PHE A 3 1.81 -6.83 14.10
C PHE A 3 1.80 -6.77 15.62
N GLN A 4 0.72 -7.17 16.24
CA GLN A 4 0.79 -7.44 17.67
C GLN A 4 1.76 -8.61 17.87
N ILE A 5 2.51 -8.60 18.97
CA ILE A 5 3.48 -9.67 19.28
C ILE A 5 2.87 -11.08 19.13
N LYS A 6 1.59 -11.24 19.41
CA LYS A 6 0.88 -12.52 19.24
C LYS A 6 0.69 -12.90 17.77
N ASP A 7 0.37 -11.91 16.92
CA ASP A 7 0.14 -12.14 15.49
C ASP A 7 1.47 -12.38 14.77
N LEU A 8 2.51 -11.69 15.19
CA LEU A 8 3.87 -11.87 14.77
C LEU A 8 4.38 -13.28 15.03
N HIS A 9 4.22 -13.75 16.25
CA HIS A 9 4.66 -15.08 16.64
C HIS A 9 3.89 -16.16 15.85
N LYS A 10 2.61 -15.98 15.67
CA LYS A 10 1.75 -16.88 14.92
C LYS A 10 2.12 -16.90 13.42
N ALA A 11 2.36 -15.73 12.88
CA ALA A 11 2.82 -15.58 11.50
C ALA A 11 4.22 -16.18 11.30
N TYR A 12 5.12 -15.95 12.25
CA TYR A 12 6.46 -16.54 12.25
C TYR A 12 6.40 -18.08 12.28
N LEU A 13 5.56 -18.67 13.14
CA LEU A 13 5.39 -20.12 13.20
C LEU A 13 4.87 -20.69 11.88
N LYS A 14 3.85 -20.07 11.29
CA LYS A 14 3.33 -20.45 9.97
C LYS A 14 4.40 -20.34 8.88
N PHE A 15 5.14 -19.24 8.90
CA PHE A 15 6.20 -19.00 7.95
C PHE A 15 7.34 -20.02 8.09
N HIS A 16 7.71 -20.33 9.33
CA HIS A 16 8.71 -21.33 9.63
C HIS A 16 8.29 -22.73 9.21
N GLU A 17 7.03 -23.09 9.39
CA GLU A 17 6.44 -24.34 8.91
C GLU A 17 6.42 -24.38 7.38
N PHE A 18 6.02 -23.29 6.73
CA PHE A 18 6.09 -23.14 5.27
C PHE A 18 7.52 -23.37 4.75
N ARG A 19 8.52 -22.75 5.39
CA ARG A 19 9.93 -22.92 5.01
C ARG A 19 10.47 -24.32 5.18
N LYS A 20 10.06 -25.03 6.22
CA LYS A 20 10.45 -26.44 6.41
C LYS A 20 9.97 -27.33 5.27
N ASN A 21 8.83 -26.99 4.71
CA ASN A 21 8.18 -27.76 3.65
C ASN A 21 8.54 -27.25 2.24
N SER A 22 9.22 -26.14 2.11
CA SER A 22 9.69 -25.57 0.86
C SER A 22 11.22 -25.61 0.80
N ASN A 23 11.78 -26.15 -0.25
CA ASN A 23 13.24 -26.19 -0.45
C ASN A 23 13.85 -24.82 -0.82
N TYR A 24 13.06 -23.75 -0.82
CA TYR A 24 13.47 -22.45 -1.32
C TYR A 24 13.03 -21.34 -0.38
N SER A 25 14.01 -20.64 0.15
CA SER A 25 13.86 -19.66 1.22
C SER A 25 14.10 -18.21 0.80
N PHE A 26 14.15 -17.93 -0.52
CA PHE A 26 14.66 -16.65 -1.02
C PHE A 26 13.58 -15.59 -1.31
N HIS A 27 12.31 -15.89 -1.01
CA HIS A 27 11.19 -15.00 -1.38
C HIS A 27 10.39 -14.55 -0.17
N GLU A 28 11.03 -14.51 0.99
CA GLU A 28 10.39 -14.17 2.26
C GLU A 28 9.66 -12.84 2.20
N ARG A 29 10.24 -11.85 1.56
CA ARG A 29 9.64 -10.51 1.44
C ARG A 29 8.30 -10.49 0.69
N PHE A 30 8.02 -11.48 -0.13
CA PHE A 30 6.76 -11.60 -0.88
C PHE A 30 5.78 -12.58 -0.26
N ILE A 31 6.28 -13.61 0.39
CA ILE A 31 5.49 -14.69 0.98
C ILE A 31 5.02 -14.33 2.39
N PHE A 32 5.88 -13.65 3.15
CA PHE A 32 5.61 -13.33 4.54
C PHE A 32 4.36 -12.48 4.75
N PRO A 33 4.10 -11.41 3.98
CA PRO A 33 2.87 -10.62 4.12
C PRO A 33 1.61 -11.46 3.97
N TYR A 34 1.66 -12.42 3.09
CA TYR A 34 0.57 -13.35 2.87
C TYR A 34 0.32 -14.28 4.05
N ILE A 35 1.37 -14.91 4.51
CA ILE A 35 1.29 -15.84 5.65
C ILE A 35 0.83 -15.09 6.91
N CYS A 36 1.18 -13.82 7.04
CA CYS A 36 0.77 -12.94 8.11
C CYS A 36 -0.64 -12.37 7.96
N GLY A 37 -1.27 -12.55 6.79
CA GLY A 37 -2.52 -11.85 6.48
C GLY A 37 -2.34 -10.33 6.42
N THR A 38 -1.18 -9.86 5.95
CA THR A 38 -0.93 -8.43 5.77
C THR A 38 -1.84 -7.87 4.71
N TYR A 39 -2.63 -6.91 5.12
CA TYR A 39 -3.68 -6.35 4.31
C TYR A 39 -3.16 -5.36 3.27
N PHE A 40 -2.11 -4.63 3.62
CA PHE A 40 -1.57 -3.56 2.81
C PHE A 40 -0.04 -3.47 2.97
N GLY A 41 0.67 -3.76 1.90
CA GLY A 41 2.12 -3.64 1.83
C GLY A 41 2.52 -2.31 1.18
N TYR A 42 3.32 -1.52 1.86
CA TYR A 42 3.89 -0.27 1.35
C TYR A 42 5.37 -0.16 1.72
N ARG A 43 6.08 0.66 0.97
CA ARG A 43 7.48 0.99 1.22
C ARG A 43 7.60 2.44 1.66
N LYS A 44 8.72 2.81 2.24
CA LYS A 44 9.01 4.21 2.55
C LYS A 44 8.97 5.10 1.31
N VAL A 45 9.42 4.58 0.16
CA VAL A 45 9.32 5.26 -1.14
C VAL A 45 7.88 5.64 -1.46
N ASP A 46 6.91 4.75 -1.24
CA ASP A 46 5.50 5.00 -1.51
C ASP A 46 4.95 6.10 -0.59
N VAL A 47 5.32 6.06 0.70
CA VAL A 47 5.00 7.14 1.66
C VAL A 47 5.53 8.49 1.16
N LEU A 48 6.79 8.53 0.75
CA LEU A 48 7.46 9.76 0.32
C LEU A 48 6.88 10.32 -1.00
N ARG A 49 6.41 9.47 -1.91
CA ARG A 49 5.66 9.88 -3.11
C ARG A 49 4.37 10.57 -2.74
N VAL A 50 3.59 9.97 -1.86
CA VAL A 50 2.34 10.57 -1.36
C VAL A 50 2.60 11.90 -0.66
N VAL A 51 3.63 11.97 0.17
CA VAL A 51 4.04 13.22 0.85
C VAL A 51 4.48 14.27 -0.15
N ALA A 52 5.24 13.91 -1.19
CA ALA A 52 5.68 14.85 -2.22
C ALA A 52 4.48 15.45 -2.97
N ILE A 53 3.48 14.64 -3.31
CA ILE A 53 2.22 15.10 -3.90
C ILE A 53 1.53 16.07 -2.96
N ALA A 54 1.31 15.69 -1.70
CA ALA A 54 0.57 16.51 -0.76
C ALA A 54 1.26 17.87 -0.52
N LYS A 55 2.57 17.86 -0.31
CA LYS A 55 3.36 19.08 -0.11
C LYS A 55 3.49 19.98 -1.34
N SER A 56 3.22 19.44 -2.53
CA SER A 56 3.17 20.28 -3.73
C SER A 56 1.91 21.15 -3.81
N ILE A 57 0.86 20.76 -3.11
CA ILE A 57 -0.40 21.52 -3.05
C ILE A 57 -0.33 22.59 -1.95
N SER A 58 0.19 22.21 -0.78
CA SER A 58 0.32 23.11 0.36
C SER A 58 1.53 22.73 1.21
N PRO A 59 2.28 23.67 1.78
CA PRO A 59 3.34 23.37 2.74
C PRO A 59 2.85 22.59 3.98
N ASN A 60 1.62 22.87 4.40
CA ASN A 60 0.92 22.20 5.50
C ASN A 60 -0.39 21.59 4.96
N PRO A 61 -0.32 20.51 4.21
CA PRO A 61 -1.48 19.97 3.51
C PRO A 61 -2.48 19.35 4.48
N LYS A 62 -3.77 19.60 4.25
CA LYS A 62 -4.85 18.86 4.87
C LYS A 62 -4.96 17.50 4.17
N TYR A 63 -4.51 16.46 4.83
CA TYR A 63 -4.50 15.11 4.32
C TYR A 63 -5.52 14.22 5.03
N LEU A 64 -6.27 13.44 4.25
CA LEU A 64 -7.22 12.46 4.75
C LEU A 64 -6.90 11.08 4.19
N ASP A 65 -6.88 10.07 5.06
CA ASP A 65 -6.82 8.66 4.72
C ASP A 65 -8.21 8.03 4.90
N VAL A 66 -8.80 7.55 3.82
CA VAL A 66 -10.14 6.92 3.81
C VAL A 66 -9.97 5.41 3.74
N GLY A 67 -10.61 4.71 4.67
CA GLY A 67 -10.41 3.28 4.87
C GLY A 67 -9.02 3.01 5.44
N CYS A 68 -8.62 3.82 6.44
CA CYS A 68 -7.26 3.79 6.98
C CYS A 68 -6.94 2.56 7.84
N GLY A 69 -7.91 1.69 8.10
CA GLY A 69 -7.74 0.54 8.97
C GLY A 69 -7.25 0.95 10.35
N TYR A 70 -6.17 0.33 10.81
CA TYR A 70 -5.55 0.67 12.10
C TYR A 70 -4.76 1.98 12.09
N GLY A 71 -4.59 2.62 10.94
CA GLY A 71 -3.82 3.85 10.78
C GLY A 71 -2.32 3.65 10.61
N ASP A 72 -1.85 2.45 10.27
CA ASP A 72 -0.42 2.13 10.17
C ASP A 72 0.28 2.91 9.05
N PHE A 73 -0.34 2.97 7.88
CA PHE A 73 0.17 3.79 6.77
C PHE A 73 0.07 5.28 7.10
N LEU A 74 -1.06 5.68 7.67
CA LEU A 74 -1.29 7.05 8.10
C LEU A 74 -0.26 7.51 9.15
N GLU A 75 0.15 6.63 10.06
CA GLU A 75 1.22 6.93 11.02
C GLU A 75 2.51 7.34 10.30
N LYS A 76 2.87 6.64 9.23
CA LYS A 76 4.03 6.97 8.41
C LYS A 76 3.88 8.29 7.64
N ILE A 77 2.68 8.59 7.17
CA ILE A 77 2.36 9.90 6.58
C ILE A 77 2.51 11.01 7.63
N ARG A 78 2.07 10.77 8.86
CA ARG A 78 2.14 11.74 9.97
C ARG A 78 3.56 12.10 10.41
N GLU A 79 4.55 11.28 10.12
CA GLU A 79 5.98 11.65 10.29
C GLU A 79 6.34 12.91 9.47
N PHE A 80 5.63 13.18 8.38
CA PHE A 80 5.87 14.28 7.45
C PHE A 80 4.73 15.31 7.41
N ILE A 81 3.51 14.90 7.74
CA ILE A 81 2.27 15.69 7.77
C ILE A 81 1.58 15.45 9.12
N PRO A 82 2.02 16.10 10.21
CA PRO A 82 1.57 15.78 11.57
C PRO A 82 0.06 15.86 11.78
N ASP A 83 -0.62 16.74 11.04
CA ASP A 83 -2.06 16.98 11.13
C ASP A 83 -2.90 16.05 10.22
N ALA A 84 -2.28 15.10 9.55
CA ALA A 84 -3.00 14.10 8.76
C ALA A 84 -3.93 13.28 9.65
N ILE A 85 -5.15 13.02 9.16
CA ILE A 85 -6.18 12.24 9.86
C ILE A 85 -6.66 11.09 9.00
N GLY A 86 -7.25 10.09 9.64
CA GLY A 86 -7.86 8.95 8.97
C GLY A 86 -9.31 8.74 9.36
N ILE A 87 -10.05 8.13 8.46
CA ILE A 87 -11.42 7.68 8.67
C ILE A 87 -11.47 6.18 8.43
N GLU A 88 -12.06 5.48 9.41
CA GLU A 88 -12.40 4.06 9.31
C GLU A 88 -13.89 3.91 9.61
N LYS A 89 -14.57 3.08 8.83
CA LYS A 89 -16.00 2.86 9.02
C LYS A 89 -16.28 1.93 10.19
N ASP A 90 -15.50 0.86 10.30
CA ASP A 90 -15.69 -0.17 11.32
C ASP A 90 -14.75 0.01 12.50
N GLY A 91 -15.30 0.53 13.61
CA GLY A 91 -14.57 0.60 14.88
C GLY A 91 -14.34 -0.75 15.55
N GLY A 92 -15.06 -1.79 15.15
CA GLY A 92 -14.96 -3.14 15.70
C GLY A 92 -13.59 -3.77 15.48
N ILE A 93 -12.90 -3.39 14.38
CA ILE A 93 -11.54 -3.88 14.07
C ILE A 93 -10.54 -3.65 15.21
N PHE A 94 -10.66 -2.53 15.93
CA PHE A 94 -9.77 -2.23 17.05
C PHE A 94 -10.07 -3.13 18.24
N TYR A 95 -11.34 -3.40 18.47
CA TYR A 95 -11.79 -4.24 19.59
C TYR A 95 -11.45 -5.72 19.36
N GLU A 96 -11.74 -6.25 18.19
CA GLU A 96 -11.50 -7.66 17.84
C GLU A 96 -10.03 -8.06 17.97
N PHE A 97 -9.13 -7.13 17.65
CA PHE A 97 -7.69 -7.36 17.71
C PHE A 97 -7.02 -6.74 18.93
N ASN A 98 -7.82 -6.29 19.92
CA ASN A 98 -7.35 -5.69 21.16
C ASN A 98 -6.31 -4.57 20.92
N ARG A 99 -6.60 -3.69 19.97
CA ARG A 99 -5.76 -2.55 19.60
C ARG A 99 -6.34 -1.25 20.11
N VAL A 100 -5.47 -0.36 20.57
CA VAL A 100 -5.89 1.00 20.91
C VAL A 100 -6.03 1.81 19.61
N LYS A 101 -7.22 2.39 19.42
CA LYS A 101 -7.47 3.29 18.30
C LYS A 101 -6.67 4.58 18.49
N PRO A 102 -5.83 4.97 17.51
CA PRO A 102 -5.14 6.27 17.57
C PRO A 102 -6.12 7.45 17.54
N ASP A 103 -5.76 8.54 18.19
CA ASP A 103 -6.61 9.76 18.25
C ASP A 103 -6.85 10.39 16.88
N TYR A 104 -5.92 10.23 15.96
CA TYR A 104 -6.02 10.72 14.59
C TYR A 104 -6.84 9.83 13.65
N VAL A 105 -7.37 8.71 14.14
CA VAL A 105 -8.31 7.83 13.41
C VAL A 105 -9.72 8.07 13.95
N HIS A 106 -10.63 8.46 13.06
CA HIS A 106 -12.02 8.73 13.38
C HIS A 106 -12.92 7.63 12.82
N ILE A 107 -13.82 7.12 13.66
CA ILE A 107 -14.83 6.16 13.21
C ILE A 107 -15.98 6.94 12.59
N ARG A 108 -16.12 6.80 11.25
CA ARG A 108 -17.12 7.55 10.49
C ARG A 108 -17.38 6.90 9.13
N ASP A 109 -18.63 6.94 8.70
CA ASP A 109 -19.01 6.55 7.35
C ASP A 109 -18.78 7.71 6.36
N VAL A 110 -17.87 7.51 5.42
CA VAL A 110 -17.50 8.50 4.39
C VAL A 110 -18.64 8.73 3.40
N SER A 111 -19.53 7.77 3.20
CA SER A 111 -20.68 7.91 2.29
C SER A 111 -21.65 9.01 2.70
N LEU A 112 -21.60 9.44 4.00
CA LEU A 112 -22.48 10.46 4.57
C LEU A 112 -22.04 11.91 4.34
N ASP A 113 -20.97 12.15 3.58
CA ASP A 113 -20.33 13.44 3.33
C ASP A 113 -19.17 13.76 4.29
N LEU A 114 -18.11 14.31 3.73
CA LEU A 114 -16.89 14.65 4.49
C LEU A 114 -16.95 16.05 5.14
N ASN A 115 -17.93 16.87 4.75
CA ASN A 115 -18.23 18.21 5.29
C ASN A 115 -17.07 19.21 5.31
N GLN A 116 -15.93 18.89 4.70
CA GLN A 116 -14.79 19.80 4.58
C GLN A 116 -13.94 19.48 3.36
N LYS A 117 -13.07 20.41 3.00
CA LYS A 117 -12.10 20.25 1.92
C LYS A 117 -10.75 19.78 2.45
N TYR A 118 -10.13 18.89 1.68
CA TYR A 118 -8.77 18.41 1.89
C TYR A 118 -7.92 18.73 0.67
N ASP A 119 -6.63 18.91 0.89
CA ASP A 119 -5.68 19.10 -0.20
C ASP A 119 -5.43 17.79 -0.94
N VAL A 120 -5.36 16.67 -0.19
CA VAL A 120 -5.23 15.32 -0.73
C VAL A 120 -6.10 14.36 0.07
N ILE A 121 -6.80 13.50 -0.64
CA ILE A 121 -7.45 12.32 -0.05
C ILE A 121 -6.77 11.06 -0.61
N PHE A 122 -6.31 10.22 0.29
CA PHE A 122 -5.88 8.86 0.00
C PHE A 122 -7.04 7.90 0.27
N VAL A 123 -7.32 7.01 -0.66
CA VAL A 123 -8.33 5.96 -0.52
C VAL A 123 -7.62 4.63 -0.45
N GLY A 124 -7.38 4.18 0.77
CA GLY A 124 -6.70 2.92 1.04
C GLY A 124 -7.58 1.70 0.85
N TRP A 125 -8.88 1.86 1.08
CA TRP A 125 -9.84 0.78 0.95
C TRP A 125 -11.24 1.29 0.60
N MET A 126 -11.94 0.53 -0.23
CA MET A 126 -13.35 0.75 -0.52
C MET A 126 -14.10 -0.58 -0.38
N ASP A 127 -15.08 -0.61 0.51
CA ASP A 127 -15.90 -1.80 0.70
C ASP A 127 -16.60 -2.19 -0.60
N PRO A 128 -16.57 -3.47 -0.98
CA PRO A 128 -17.35 -3.95 -2.11
C PRO A 128 -18.85 -3.61 -1.94
N GLY A 129 -19.42 -2.98 -2.95
CA GLY A 129 -20.85 -2.62 -2.96
C GLY A 129 -21.19 -1.27 -2.31
N VAL A 130 -20.22 -0.54 -1.77
CA VAL A 130 -20.43 0.82 -1.24
C VAL A 130 -19.62 1.81 -2.06
N ASP A 131 -20.30 2.59 -2.89
CA ASP A 131 -19.65 3.64 -3.69
C ASP A 131 -19.70 5.00 -2.97
N PHE A 132 -18.59 5.40 -2.40
CA PHE A 132 -18.42 6.71 -1.78
C PHE A 132 -17.55 7.68 -2.60
N ARG A 133 -17.22 7.33 -3.86
CA ARG A 133 -16.37 8.15 -4.73
C ARG A 133 -16.87 9.57 -4.88
N LYS A 134 -18.20 9.75 -4.95
CA LYS A 134 -18.82 11.08 -5.03
C LYS A 134 -18.51 11.96 -3.83
N ALA A 135 -18.53 11.41 -2.62
CA ALA A 135 -18.19 12.15 -1.39
C ALA A 135 -16.73 12.55 -1.38
N VAL A 136 -15.82 11.64 -1.75
CA VAL A 136 -14.39 11.91 -1.90
C VAL A 136 -14.16 12.99 -2.96
N ALA A 137 -14.71 12.84 -4.15
CA ALA A 137 -14.55 13.76 -5.29
C ALA A 137 -15.03 15.18 -5.01
N LYS A 138 -16.04 15.34 -4.15
CA LYS A 138 -16.51 16.65 -3.70
C LYS A 138 -15.56 17.32 -2.71
N SER A 139 -14.74 16.55 -2.04
CA SER A 139 -13.98 17.00 -0.86
C SER A 139 -12.50 17.28 -1.14
N THR A 140 -12.01 16.98 -2.35
CA THR A 140 -10.63 17.26 -2.76
C THR A 140 -10.53 17.47 -4.26
N ASP A 141 -9.39 17.98 -4.71
CA ASP A 141 -9.00 18.05 -6.12
C ASP A 141 -7.82 17.10 -6.44
N VAL A 142 -7.29 16.38 -5.44
CA VAL A 142 -6.24 15.39 -5.61
C VAL A 142 -6.59 14.11 -4.84
N ILE A 143 -6.67 13.00 -5.55
CA ILE A 143 -7.00 11.68 -5.00
C ILE A 143 -5.87 10.72 -5.32
N ILE A 144 -5.44 9.97 -4.32
CA ILE A 144 -4.52 8.84 -4.48
C ILE A 144 -5.27 7.59 -4.05
N THR A 145 -5.23 6.55 -4.86
CA THR A 145 -5.89 5.28 -4.53
C THR A 145 -4.92 4.13 -4.59
N THR A 146 -5.16 3.10 -3.80
CA THR A 146 -4.55 1.80 -3.99
C THR A 146 -5.60 0.80 -4.42
N LEU A 147 -5.24 -0.04 -5.39
CA LEU A 147 -6.17 -1.02 -5.96
C LEU A 147 -5.68 -2.44 -5.82
N ASP A 148 -6.64 -3.31 -5.64
CA ASP A 148 -6.52 -4.73 -5.95
C ASP A 148 -6.82 -4.99 -7.43
N GLN A 149 -6.03 -5.87 -8.06
CA GLN A 149 -6.23 -6.33 -9.44
C GLN A 149 -7.52 -7.15 -9.60
N GLY A 150 -8.64 -6.58 -9.43
CA GLY A 150 -9.91 -7.31 -9.59
C GLY A 150 -11.13 -6.52 -9.18
N ILE A 151 -10.93 -5.34 -8.60
CA ILE A 151 -12.01 -4.43 -8.22
C ILE A 151 -11.80 -3.13 -8.98
N SER A 152 -12.18 -3.11 -10.24
CA SER A 152 -11.96 -1.97 -11.14
C SER A 152 -12.77 -0.73 -10.75
N LEU A 153 -13.93 -0.89 -10.15
CA LEU A 153 -14.85 0.21 -9.87
C LEU A 153 -14.37 1.18 -8.78
N ALA A 154 -13.47 0.75 -7.91
CA ALA A 154 -13.08 1.55 -6.75
C ALA A 154 -12.07 2.67 -7.05
N ALA A 155 -11.51 2.73 -8.24
CA ALA A 155 -10.46 3.68 -8.56
C ALA A 155 -10.77 4.63 -9.69
N GLU A 156 -11.91 4.51 -10.30
CA GLU A 156 -12.27 5.34 -11.44
C GLU A 156 -12.92 6.63 -10.93
N PHE A 157 -12.18 7.72 -11.03
CA PHE A 157 -12.66 9.06 -10.64
C PHE A 157 -12.89 9.98 -11.85
N GLU A 158 -12.71 9.47 -13.07
CA GLU A 158 -12.88 10.22 -14.31
C GLU A 158 -14.31 10.73 -14.48
N GLU A 159 -15.32 9.94 -14.10
CA GLU A 159 -16.72 10.36 -14.14
C GLU A 159 -17.04 11.56 -13.25
N PHE A 160 -16.19 11.83 -12.24
CA PHE A 160 -16.28 13.00 -11.37
C PHE A 160 -15.39 14.17 -11.85
N GLY A 161 -14.89 14.09 -13.08
CA GLY A 161 -14.08 15.13 -13.70
C GLY A 161 -12.62 15.17 -13.20
N PHE A 162 -12.10 14.05 -12.73
CA PHE A 162 -10.68 13.88 -12.48
C PHE A 162 -10.01 13.27 -13.70
N ARG A 163 -8.71 13.50 -13.80
CA ARG A 163 -7.83 12.83 -14.76
C ARG A 163 -6.81 12.03 -13.99
N ARG A 164 -6.59 10.78 -14.41
CA ARG A 164 -5.45 10.00 -13.94
C ARG A 164 -4.20 10.57 -14.60
N ILE A 165 -3.20 10.92 -13.81
CA ILE A 165 -1.96 11.56 -14.30
C ILE A 165 -0.73 10.69 -14.09
N ALA A 166 -0.78 9.79 -13.14
CA ALA A 166 0.32 8.89 -12.84
C ALA A 166 -0.15 7.63 -12.14
N TRP A 167 0.66 6.61 -12.25
CA TRP A 167 0.47 5.36 -11.51
C TRP A 167 1.81 4.68 -11.27
N TRP A 168 1.86 3.81 -10.25
CA TRP A 168 2.98 2.90 -10.02
C TRP A 168 2.50 1.63 -9.35
N ARG A 169 3.36 0.62 -9.32
CA ARG A 169 3.09 -0.63 -8.61
C ARG A 169 4.01 -0.80 -7.42
N THR A 170 3.48 -1.33 -6.35
CA THR A 170 4.28 -2.05 -5.37
C THR A 170 4.43 -3.48 -5.85
N PRO A 171 5.63 -4.09 -5.74
CA PRO A 171 5.80 -5.49 -6.07
C PRO A 171 4.83 -6.34 -5.28
N SER A 172 4.11 -7.17 -5.99
CA SER A 172 3.22 -8.14 -5.41
C SER A 172 3.71 -9.54 -5.69
N TRP A 173 3.22 -10.47 -4.90
CA TRP A 173 3.41 -11.88 -5.20
C TRP A 173 2.98 -12.24 -6.64
N ILE A 174 1.91 -11.67 -7.15
CA ILE A 174 1.43 -11.93 -8.51
C ILE A 174 2.45 -11.47 -9.56
N ASP A 175 3.09 -10.31 -9.39
CA ASP A 175 4.07 -9.79 -10.35
C ASP A 175 5.35 -10.62 -10.42
N VAL A 176 5.65 -11.32 -9.35
CA VAL A 176 6.83 -12.17 -9.19
C VAL A 176 6.48 -13.65 -9.40
N ASN A 177 5.21 -13.99 -9.31
CA ASN A 177 4.72 -15.30 -8.93
C ASN A 177 4.79 -16.37 -9.99
N TYR A 178 4.33 -16.11 -11.20
CA TYR A 178 4.27 -17.18 -12.21
C TYR A 178 5.65 -17.71 -12.56
N GLU A 179 6.63 -16.83 -12.68
CA GLU A 179 7.99 -17.23 -12.98
C GLU A 179 8.66 -17.91 -11.78
N ILE A 180 8.46 -17.37 -10.59
CA ILE A 180 9.06 -17.88 -9.36
C ILE A 180 8.40 -19.18 -8.91
N MET A 181 7.07 -19.25 -8.89
CA MET A 181 6.38 -20.49 -8.54
C MET A 181 6.72 -21.61 -9.49
N ASN A 182 6.74 -21.34 -10.79
CA ASN A 182 7.06 -22.36 -11.76
C ASN A 182 8.55 -22.76 -11.73
N LYS A 183 9.44 -21.86 -11.37
CA LYS A 183 10.88 -22.10 -11.36
C LYS A 183 11.36 -22.69 -10.03
N TYR A 184 10.87 -22.15 -8.91
CA TYR A 184 11.42 -22.46 -7.58
C TYR A 184 10.49 -23.26 -6.67
N TYR A 185 9.19 -23.29 -6.95
CA TYR A 185 8.19 -23.97 -6.11
C TYR A 185 7.50 -25.13 -6.83
N THR A 186 8.21 -25.77 -7.74
CA THR A 186 7.70 -26.92 -8.50
C THR A 186 7.35 -28.13 -7.61
N SER A 187 7.95 -28.21 -6.42
CA SER A 187 7.71 -29.27 -5.44
C SER A 187 6.54 -28.97 -4.47
N LEU A 188 5.95 -27.78 -4.53
CA LEU A 188 4.78 -27.48 -3.71
C LEU A 188 3.57 -28.29 -4.16
N THR A 189 2.77 -28.74 -3.20
CA THR A 189 1.49 -29.39 -3.50
C THR A 189 0.58 -28.43 -4.27
N ASN A 190 -0.31 -28.97 -5.08
CA ASN A 190 -1.26 -28.16 -5.85
C ASN A 190 -2.12 -27.26 -4.94
N GLU A 191 -2.43 -27.73 -3.72
CA GLU A 191 -3.16 -26.95 -2.70
C GLU A 191 -2.41 -25.69 -2.29
N ILE A 192 -1.11 -25.80 -1.99
CA ILE A 192 -0.29 -24.64 -1.62
C ILE A 192 -0.13 -23.69 -2.83
N LYS A 193 0.05 -24.24 -4.04
CA LYS A 193 0.09 -23.42 -5.27
C LYS A 193 -1.23 -22.69 -5.49
N GLU A 194 -2.34 -23.34 -5.21
CA GLU A 194 -3.68 -22.76 -5.34
C GLU A 194 -3.92 -21.69 -4.27
N GLU A 195 -3.51 -21.93 -3.04
CA GLU A 195 -3.55 -20.92 -1.98
C GLU A 195 -2.64 -19.72 -2.32
N LEU A 196 -1.43 -19.97 -2.77
CA LEU A 196 -0.52 -18.91 -3.21
C LEU A 196 -1.01 -18.17 -4.45
N SER A 197 -1.78 -18.82 -5.34
CA SER A 197 -2.39 -18.17 -6.50
C SER A 197 -3.62 -17.34 -6.15
N LYS A 198 -4.29 -17.65 -5.05
CA LYS A 198 -5.38 -16.86 -4.47
C LYS A 198 -4.88 -15.61 -3.76
N LEU A 199 -3.56 -15.47 -3.63
CA LEU A 199 -2.89 -14.29 -3.15
C LEU A 199 -3.20 -13.09 -4.02
N ARG A 200 -4.32 -12.53 -3.74
CA ARG A 200 -4.59 -11.18 -4.19
C ARG A 200 -3.69 -10.27 -3.38
N SER A 201 -2.71 -9.76 -4.04
CA SER A 201 -1.99 -8.62 -3.51
C SER A 201 -2.93 -7.43 -3.55
N ALA A 202 -3.76 -7.35 -2.54
CA ALA A 202 -4.58 -6.17 -2.33
C ALA A 202 -3.66 -4.93 -2.35
N HIS A 203 -4.11 -3.88 -3.02
CA HIS A 203 -3.46 -2.58 -2.95
C HIS A 203 -2.04 -2.50 -3.54
N THR A 204 -1.80 -3.17 -4.65
CA THR A 204 -0.49 -3.14 -5.32
C THR A 204 -0.35 -2.10 -6.41
N ILE A 205 -1.45 -1.55 -6.88
CA ILE A 205 -1.46 -0.51 -7.90
C ILE A 205 -1.90 0.79 -7.26
N TRP A 206 -1.07 1.82 -7.41
CA TRP A 206 -1.33 3.16 -6.93
C TRP A 206 -1.69 4.04 -8.11
N TYR A 207 -2.81 4.74 -8.02
CA TYR A 207 -3.23 5.73 -9.00
C TYR A 207 -3.29 7.12 -8.39
N VAL A 208 -2.90 8.11 -9.18
CA VAL A 208 -2.96 9.53 -8.83
C VAL A 208 -3.92 10.23 -9.77
N TYR A 209 -4.97 10.75 -9.20
CA TYR A 209 -6.01 11.52 -9.88
C TYR A 209 -5.98 12.96 -9.46
N THR A 210 -6.12 13.87 -10.41
CA THR A 210 -6.21 15.31 -10.13
C THR A 210 -7.32 15.95 -10.96
N LYS A 211 -7.83 17.09 -10.45
CA LYS A 211 -8.52 18.03 -11.30
C LYS A 211 -7.50 18.73 -12.21
N GLU A 212 -7.97 19.24 -13.37
CA GLU A 212 -7.11 19.81 -14.41
C GLU A 212 -6.20 20.93 -13.88
N ASN A 213 -6.70 21.78 -12.99
CA ASN A 213 -5.97 22.90 -12.40
C ASN A 213 -4.74 22.49 -11.57
N LEU A 214 -4.68 21.25 -11.09
CA LEU A 214 -3.57 20.72 -10.26
C LEU A 214 -2.69 19.70 -10.99
N SER A 215 -3.10 19.24 -12.16
CA SER A 215 -2.40 18.19 -12.90
C SER A 215 -0.92 18.51 -13.12
N SER A 216 -0.60 19.69 -13.62
CA SER A 216 0.79 20.10 -13.88
C SER A 216 1.62 20.22 -12.58
N THR A 217 1.01 20.69 -11.50
CA THR A 217 1.69 20.83 -10.21
C THR A 217 2.09 19.46 -9.65
N VAL A 218 1.16 18.53 -9.64
CA VAL A 218 1.39 17.18 -9.11
C VAL A 218 2.34 16.38 -10.01
N ASP A 219 2.16 16.46 -11.32
CA ASP A 219 3.07 15.83 -12.29
C ASP A 219 4.51 16.29 -12.10
N TRP A 220 4.71 17.63 -12.02
CA TRP A 220 6.03 18.19 -11.79
C TRP A 220 6.63 17.75 -10.46
N ALA A 221 5.84 17.74 -9.38
CA ALA A 221 6.29 17.32 -8.06
C ALA A 221 6.75 15.85 -8.05
N LEU A 222 6.00 14.95 -8.67
CA LEU A 222 6.38 13.56 -8.81
C LEU A 222 7.65 13.40 -9.65
N LYS A 223 7.77 14.08 -10.78
CA LYS A 223 8.97 14.04 -11.63
C LYS A 223 10.20 14.56 -10.88
N LEU A 224 10.04 15.61 -10.08
CA LEU A 224 11.12 16.13 -9.25
C LEU A 224 11.51 15.15 -8.14
N TRP A 225 10.51 14.52 -7.51
CA TRP A 225 10.74 13.51 -6.50
C TRP A 225 11.48 12.29 -7.06
N MET A 226 11.08 11.78 -8.21
CA MET A 226 11.74 10.63 -8.85
C MET A 226 13.22 10.84 -9.11
N LYS A 227 13.66 12.07 -9.39
CA LYS A 227 15.09 12.39 -9.51
C LYS A 227 15.83 12.21 -8.18
N LYS A 228 15.14 12.41 -7.06
CA LYS A 228 15.70 12.19 -5.71
C LYS A 228 15.66 10.71 -5.31
N GLU A 229 14.68 9.96 -5.78
CA GLU A 229 14.56 8.52 -5.49
C GLU A 229 15.78 7.72 -5.93
N THR A 230 16.49 8.16 -6.99
CA THR A 230 17.73 7.50 -7.44
C THR A 230 18.86 7.55 -6.40
N GLN A 231 18.71 8.36 -5.35
CA GLN A 231 19.67 8.51 -4.27
C GLN A 231 19.25 7.77 -2.98
N LEU A 232 18.07 7.12 -3.02
CA LEU A 232 17.58 6.37 -1.87
C LEU A 232 18.35 5.07 -1.68
N SER A 233 18.46 4.66 -0.44
CA SER A 233 19.12 3.41 -0.08
C SER A 233 18.18 2.21 -0.29
N LEU A 234 18.75 1.01 -0.31
CA LEU A 234 17.97 -0.22 -0.33
C LEU A 234 17.02 -0.34 0.88
N GLU A 235 17.39 0.29 2.02
CA GLU A 235 16.53 0.34 3.21
C GLU A 235 15.23 1.12 2.96
N ASP A 236 15.26 2.16 2.10
CA ASP A 236 14.08 2.95 1.77
C ASP A 236 13.11 2.21 0.82
N GLU A 237 13.60 1.14 0.19
CA GLU A 237 12.81 0.26 -0.67
C GLU A 237 12.17 -0.92 0.08
N LYS A 238 12.51 -1.13 1.36
CA LYS A 238 11.93 -2.19 2.17
C LYS A 238 10.44 -1.94 2.46
N TYR A 239 9.71 -3.04 2.53
CA TYR A 239 8.31 -3.01 2.97
C TYR A 239 8.19 -2.84 4.48
N ASN A 240 7.05 -2.36 4.91
CA ASN A 240 6.70 -2.16 6.31
C ASN A 240 6.84 -3.41 7.19
N PHE A 241 6.81 -4.61 6.60
CA PHE A 241 6.95 -5.88 7.31
C PHE A 241 8.37 -6.47 7.27
N GLU A 242 9.28 -5.89 6.49
CA GLU A 242 10.63 -6.45 6.32
C GLU A 242 11.53 -6.27 7.54
N GLN A 243 11.27 -5.24 8.35
CA GLN A 243 11.95 -5.09 9.64
C GLN A 243 11.76 -6.35 10.49
N LEU A 244 10.56 -6.91 10.48
CA LEU A 244 10.26 -8.13 11.21
C LEU A 244 11.01 -9.34 10.65
N LEU A 245 11.10 -9.43 9.33
CA LEU A 245 11.91 -10.48 8.70
C LEU A 245 13.37 -10.38 9.12
N ASP A 246 13.91 -9.17 9.20
CA ASP A 246 15.27 -8.93 9.68
C ASP A 246 15.44 -9.36 11.15
N GLU A 247 14.50 -9.01 12.02
CA GLU A 247 14.48 -9.43 13.43
C GLU A 247 14.40 -10.96 13.60
N CYS A 248 13.76 -11.63 12.67
CA CYS A 248 13.66 -13.09 12.61
C CYS A 248 14.90 -13.74 11.93
N GLY A 249 15.89 -12.96 11.47
CA GLY A 249 17.08 -13.46 10.81
C GLY A 249 16.92 -13.76 9.32
N TYR A 250 15.85 -13.28 8.69
CA TYR A 250 15.60 -13.40 7.25
C TYR A 250 16.00 -12.13 6.52
N HIS A 251 17.27 -11.85 6.53
CA HIS A 251 17.82 -10.64 5.94
C HIS A 251 17.65 -10.61 4.42
N TYR A 252 17.51 -9.41 3.90
CA TYR A 252 17.53 -9.13 2.47
C TYR A 252 18.82 -9.66 1.85
N ASN A 253 18.72 -10.43 0.77
CA ASN A 253 19.86 -10.90 0.02
C ASN A 253 19.87 -10.36 -1.42
N GLU A 254 21.04 -10.43 -2.07
CA GLU A 254 21.24 -9.93 -3.42
C GLU A 254 20.39 -10.65 -4.48
N GLU A 255 20.00 -11.91 -4.25
CA GLU A 255 19.15 -12.65 -5.18
C GLU A 255 17.75 -12.05 -5.29
N LEU A 256 17.21 -11.52 -4.18
CA LEU A 256 15.98 -10.75 -4.20
C LEU A 256 16.15 -9.42 -4.93
N SER A 257 17.34 -8.80 -4.85
CA SER A 257 17.65 -7.58 -5.59
C SER A 257 17.68 -7.82 -7.10
N VAL A 258 18.12 -8.97 -7.56
CA VAL A 258 18.09 -9.36 -8.98
C VAL A 258 16.66 -9.46 -9.50
N LEU A 259 15.76 -10.08 -8.72
CA LEU A 259 14.33 -10.14 -9.08
C LEU A 259 13.70 -8.74 -9.10
N THR A 260 14.04 -7.89 -8.15
CA THR A 260 13.63 -6.50 -8.15
C THR A 260 14.22 -5.71 -9.30
N SER A 261 15.47 -5.93 -9.67
CA SER A 261 16.14 -5.22 -10.77
C SER A 261 15.55 -5.54 -12.14
N VAL A 262 15.22 -6.80 -12.41
CA VAL A 262 14.60 -7.22 -13.67
C VAL A 262 13.22 -6.60 -13.86
N LYS A 263 12.48 -6.34 -12.77
CA LYS A 263 11.14 -5.71 -12.80
C LYS A 263 11.15 -4.26 -12.28
N LYS A 264 12.31 -3.64 -12.10
CA LYS A 264 12.45 -2.27 -11.59
C LYS A 264 11.61 -1.25 -12.39
N ALA A 265 11.43 -1.50 -13.68
CA ALA A 265 10.58 -0.67 -14.52
C ALA A 265 9.09 -0.69 -14.08
N LEU A 266 8.62 -1.78 -13.46
CA LEU A 266 7.24 -1.88 -12.97
C LEU A 266 6.99 -1.03 -11.72
N TRP A 267 8.04 -0.63 -11.01
CA TRP A 267 7.94 0.10 -9.75
C TRP A 267 8.22 1.60 -9.92
N GLN A 268 8.62 1.98 -11.10
CA GLN A 268 8.76 3.38 -11.46
C GLN A 268 7.38 4.01 -11.64
N VAL A 269 7.29 5.30 -11.38
CA VAL A 269 6.08 6.05 -11.68
C VAL A 269 5.93 6.16 -13.19
N SER A 270 4.78 5.74 -13.68
CA SER A 270 4.35 5.94 -15.06
C SER A 270 3.45 7.18 -15.11
N PHE A 271 3.65 8.03 -16.10
CA PHE A 271 2.87 9.25 -16.33
C PHE A 271 1.94 9.07 -17.52
N GLU A 272 0.75 9.69 -17.45
CA GLU A 272 -0.28 9.68 -18.51
C GLU A 272 -0.48 11.05 -19.13
#